data_434961a05ab87e91c78489de96908004
#
_entry.id   434961a05ab87e91c78489de96908004
#
_cell.length_a   1.000
_cell.length_b   1.000
_cell.length_c   1.000
_cell.angle_alpha   90.00
_cell.angle_beta   90.00
_cell.angle_gamma   90.00
#
_symmetry.space_group_name_H-M   'P 1'
#
loop_
_entity.id
_entity.type
_entity.pdbx_description
1 polymer ?
#
loop_
_entity_poly.entity_id
_entity_poly.type
_entity_poly.pdbx_seq_one_letter_code
_entity_poly.pdbx_strand_id
1 'polypeptide(L)'
;MTDYARLQNGSDVRGVALPGVAGEAVTLTPEAAFGIARAFARWLAAKKGVSPQALTVGVGRDSRLSGPAIAAGVMEGLLAEGARCGDCAMASTPAMFMSTVLPGFGWDGAVMVTASHLPWNRNGLKFFTRQGGLENADIRELLAIAGELPAAGAGDTDRRFEAGLMEAYSAHLRGIICQGIGAGEQPLAGIKIAVDAGNGAGGFFARQVLQPLGADISASVLLEPDGHFPGHIPNPEDKAAMASIRQAVIEGGCDLGLIFDTDVDRAGAVDRNGQEFCRNRLIALMSAIV
;
A
#
# COMPACT_ATOMS: atom_id res chain seq x y z
N MET A 1 -20.68 20.62 2.80
CA MET A 1 -20.93 19.21 3.19
C MET A 1 -20.23 18.33 2.17
N THR A 2 -19.45 17.35 2.58
CA THR A 2 -18.72 16.46 1.67
C THR A 2 -19.69 15.59 0.89
N ASP A 3 -19.58 15.57 -0.44
CA ASP A 3 -20.33 14.65 -1.30
C ASP A 3 -19.56 13.31 -1.37
N TYR A 4 -19.79 12.44 -0.40
CA TYR A 4 -19.08 11.17 -0.27
C TYR A 4 -19.30 10.25 -1.48
N ALA A 5 -20.46 10.27 -2.11
CA ALA A 5 -20.78 9.39 -3.24
C ALA A 5 -19.84 9.62 -4.44
N ARG A 6 -19.39 10.87 -4.64
CA ARG A 6 -18.43 11.19 -5.71
C ARG A 6 -17.02 10.66 -5.48
N LEU A 7 -16.69 10.22 -4.28
CA LEU A 7 -15.38 9.67 -3.96
C LEU A 7 -15.27 8.18 -4.33
N GLN A 8 -16.37 7.51 -4.68
CA GLN A 8 -16.30 6.11 -5.11
C GLN A 8 -15.56 5.97 -6.44
N ASN A 9 -14.59 5.10 -6.47
CA ASN A 9 -13.86 4.70 -7.66
C ASN A 9 -13.69 3.18 -7.67
N GLY A 10 -14.68 2.49 -8.25
CA GLY A 10 -14.74 1.04 -8.19
C GLY A 10 -14.81 0.53 -6.74
N SER A 11 -13.90 -0.34 -6.37
CA SER A 11 -13.73 -0.91 -5.04
C SER A 11 -12.88 -0.05 -4.08
N ASP A 12 -12.51 1.18 -4.50
CA ASP A 12 -11.71 2.12 -3.71
C ASP A 12 -12.46 3.44 -3.51
N VAL A 13 -11.95 4.24 -2.58
CA VAL A 13 -12.24 5.67 -2.47
C VAL A 13 -11.10 6.43 -3.13
N ARG A 14 -11.37 7.41 -4.00
CA ARG A 14 -10.37 8.24 -4.67
C ARG A 14 -10.83 9.70 -4.74
N GLY A 15 -9.88 10.63 -4.64
CA GLY A 15 -10.17 12.06 -4.77
C GLY A 15 -8.94 12.91 -5.04
N VAL A 16 -9.17 14.18 -5.34
CA VAL A 16 -8.12 15.21 -5.32
C VAL A 16 -7.83 15.53 -3.86
N ALA A 17 -6.59 15.34 -3.43
CA ALA A 17 -6.16 15.53 -2.04
C ALA A 17 -5.28 16.78 -1.83
N LEU A 18 -4.68 17.30 -2.91
CA LEU A 18 -3.88 18.52 -2.87
C LEU A 18 -4.30 19.50 -3.99
N PRO A 19 -4.30 20.81 -3.74
CA PRO A 19 -4.52 21.81 -4.76
C PRO A 19 -3.31 21.91 -5.69
N GLY A 20 -3.44 22.66 -6.80
CA GLY A 20 -2.33 22.98 -7.70
C GLY A 20 -2.54 22.57 -9.15
N VAL A 21 -3.62 21.84 -9.45
CA VAL A 21 -4.01 21.52 -10.84
C VAL A 21 -5.24 22.36 -11.22
N ALA A 22 -5.14 23.10 -12.30
CA ALA A 22 -6.23 23.98 -12.75
C ALA A 22 -7.50 23.17 -13.07
N GLY A 23 -8.63 23.61 -12.55
CA GLY A 23 -9.93 22.96 -12.74
C GLY A 23 -10.18 21.76 -11.81
N GLU A 24 -9.23 21.40 -10.93
CA GLU A 24 -9.38 20.31 -9.97
C GLU A 24 -9.54 20.84 -8.53
N ALA A 25 -10.78 20.80 -8.02
CA ALA A 25 -11.04 21.13 -6.62
C ALA A 25 -10.65 19.96 -5.70
N VAL A 26 -10.13 20.26 -4.51
CA VAL A 26 -9.85 19.24 -3.48
C VAL A 26 -11.16 18.62 -3.01
N THR A 27 -11.24 17.30 -3.03
CA THR A 27 -12.43 16.51 -2.69
C THR A 27 -12.19 15.48 -1.59
N LEU A 28 -10.96 14.96 -1.49
CA LEU A 28 -10.56 14.05 -0.43
C LEU A 28 -9.69 14.81 0.58
N THR A 29 -10.31 15.32 1.64
CA THR A 29 -9.66 16.02 2.74
C THR A 29 -9.47 15.10 3.95
N PRO A 30 -8.65 15.47 4.96
CA PRO A 30 -8.58 14.73 6.24
C PRO A 30 -9.95 14.58 6.91
N GLU A 31 -10.84 15.61 6.82
CA GLU A 31 -12.19 15.55 7.38
C GLU A 31 -13.08 14.55 6.63
N ALA A 32 -12.93 14.48 5.29
CA ALA A 32 -13.63 13.45 4.50
C ALA A 32 -13.13 12.05 4.88
N ALA A 33 -11.81 11.88 5.01
CA ALA A 33 -11.19 10.61 5.44
C ALA A 33 -11.63 10.20 6.86
N PHE A 34 -11.75 11.16 7.79
CA PHE A 34 -12.31 10.95 9.12
C PHE A 34 -13.74 10.39 9.06
N GLY A 35 -14.63 11.01 8.29
CA GLY A 35 -16.01 10.53 8.13
C GLY A 35 -16.09 9.12 7.53
N ILE A 36 -15.27 8.86 6.51
CA ILE A 36 -15.20 7.56 5.84
C ILE A 36 -14.66 6.49 6.79
N ALA A 37 -13.65 6.78 7.59
CA ALA A 37 -13.08 5.84 8.54
C ALA A 37 -14.06 5.48 9.68
N ARG A 38 -14.84 6.45 10.15
CA ARG A 38 -15.94 6.19 11.08
C ARG A 38 -16.99 5.25 10.49
N ALA A 39 -17.37 5.50 9.23
CA ALA A 39 -18.29 4.64 8.52
C ALA A 39 -17.71 3.22 8.36
N PHE A 40 -16.42 3.09 8.05
CA PHE A 40 -15.76 1.78 7.95
C PHE A 40 -15.79 1.02 9.29
N ALA A 41 -15.48 1.68 10.41
CA ALA A 41 -15.55 1.04 11.73
C ALA A 41 -16.96 0.52 12.03
N ARG A 42 -18.00 1.30 11.75
CA ARG A 42 -19.40 0.89 11.96
C ARG A 42 -19.83 -0.23 11.00
N TRP A 43 -19.48 -0.09 9.73
CA TRP A 43 -19.77 -1.11 8.72
C TRP A 43 -19.12 -2.45 9.09
N LEU A 44 -17.83 -2.43 9.45
CA LEU A 44 -17.07 -3.61 9.83
C LEU A 44 -17.64 -4.26 11.11
N ALA A 45 -17.98 -3.45 12.12
CA ALA A 45 -18.59 -3.91 13.34
C ALA A 45 -19.94 -4.61 13.08
N ALA A 46 -20.78 -4.04 12.23
CA ALA A 46 -22.05 -4.63 11.81
C ALA A 46 -21.86 -5.97 11.09
N LYS A 47 -20.93 -6.04 10.15
CA LYS A 47 -20.61 -7.28 9.40
C LYS A 47 -20.09 -8.39 10.32
N LYS A 48 -19.39 -8.03 11.42
CA LYS A 48 -18.86 -8.99 12.38
C LYS A 48 -19.79 -9.27 13.57
N GLY A 49 -20.87 -8.52 13.72
CA GLY A 49 -21.79 -8.65 14.86
C GLY A 49 -21.15 -8.25 16.21
N VAL A 50 -20.24 -7.26 16.19
CA VAL A 50 -19.53 -6.77 17.38
C VAL A 50 -19.71 -5.26 17.53
N SER A 51 -19.27 -4.68 18.66
CA SER A 51 -19.19 -3.22 18.76
C SER A 51 -17.90 -2.68 18.12
N PRO A 52 -17.87 -1.42 17.64
CA PRO A 52 -16.66 -0.81 17.10
C PRO A 52 -15.47 -0.85 18.07
N GLN A 53 -15.73 -0.78 19.37
CA GLN A 53 -14.70 -0.82 20.44
C GLN A 53 -13.94 -2.17 20.51
N ALA A 54 -14.52 -3.23 19.97
CA ALA A 54 -13.89 -4.54 19.90
C ALA A 54 -12.95 -4.69 18.69
N LEU A 55 -13.01 -3.76 17.74
CA LEU A 55 -12.22 -3.83 16.51
C LEU A 55 -10.78 -3.39 16.73
N THR A 56 -9.87 -4.02 15.96
CA THR A 56 -8.52 -3.52 15.70
C THR A 56 -8.37 -3.33 14.20
N VAL A 57 -7.98 -2.11 13.78
CA VAL A 57 -7.83 -1.74 12.37
C VAL A 57 -6.45 -1.14 12.14
N GLY A 58 -5.73 -1.64 11.12
CA GLY A 58 -4.46 -1.09 10.69
C GLY A 58 -4.63 0.09 9.73
N VAL A 59 -3.75 1.09 9.82
CA VAL A 59 -3.69 2.21 8.88
C VAL A 59 -2.27 2.37 8.37
N GLY A 60 -2.08 2.27 7.06
CA GLY A 60 -0.81 2.51 6.41
C GLY A 60 -0.96 3.47 5.23
N ARG A 61 0.15 3.99 4.74
CA ARG A 61 0.17 4.92 3.61
C ARG A 61 1.37 4.69 2.70
N ASP A 62 1.24 5.12 1.45
CA ASP A 62 2.36 5.23 0.52
C ASP A 62 3.16 6.55 0.70
N SER A 63 4.01 6.89 -0.27
CA SER A 63 4.89 8.06 -0.24
C SER A 63 4.22 9.39 -0.57
N ARG A 64 2.94 9.43 -0.95
CA ARG A 64 2.23 10.63 -1.39
C ARG A 64 2.24 11.74 -0.36
N LEU A 65 2.44 12.99 -0.82
CA LEU A 65 2.54 14.17 0.05
C LEU A 65 1.33 14.38 0.96
N SER A 66 0.12 14.09 0.47
CA SER A 66 -1.10 14.17 1.26
C SER A 66 -1.30 12.98 2.21
N GLY A 67 -0.49 11.93 2.06
CA GLY A 67 -0.62 10.67 2.82
C GLY A 67 -0.67 10.88 4.33
N PRO A 68 0.28 11.62 4.95
CA PRO A 68 0.27 11.82 6.42
C PRO A 68 -1.00 12.46 6.95
N ALA A 69 -1.51 13.51 6.29
CA ALA A 69 -2.71 14.22 6.74
C ALA A 69 -3.98 13.36 6.57
N ILE A 70 -4.11 12.65 5.43
CA ILE A 70 -5.24 11.74 5.19
C ILE A 70 -5.21 10.56 6.17
N ALA A 71 -4.03 9.95 6.40
CA ALA A 71 -3.90 8.86 7.38
C ALA A 71 -4.25 9.29 8.81
N ALA A 72 -3.86 10.51 9.21
CA ALA A 72 -4.27 11.07 10.49
C ALA A 72 -5.80 11.15 10.60
N GLY A 73 -6.48 11.70 9.58
CA GLY A 73 -7.94 11.74 9.56
C GLY A 73 -8.59 10.36 9.64
N VAL A 74 -8.01 9.35 8.94
CA VAL A 74 -8.48 7.95 9.03
C VAL A 74 -8.34 7.43 10.47
N MET A 75 -7.17 7.60 11.08
CA MET A 75 -6.92 7.14 12.44
C MET A 75 -7.85 7.80 13.46
N GLU A 76 -8.00 9.13 13.38
CA GLU A 76 -8.92 9.89 14.22
C GLU A 76 -10.38 9.39 14.07
N GLY A 77 -10.81 9.09 12.85
CA GLY A 77 -12.15 8.55 12.60
C GLY A 77 -12.38 7.17 13.22
N LEU A 78 -11.41 6.27 13.15
CA LEU A 78 -11.46 4.97 13.81
C LEU A 78 -11.51 5.10 15.33
N LEU A 79 -10.68 5.98 15.90
CA LEU A 79 -10.62 6.25 17.32
C LEU A 79 -11.91 6.89 17.82
N ALA A 80 -12.55 7.77 17.04
CA ALA A 80 -13.83 8.40 17.41
C ALA A 80 -14.98 7.38 17.55
N GLU A 81 -14.91 6.23 16.86
CA GLU A 81 -15.85 5.11 17.04
C GLU A 81 -15.35 4.11 18.14
N GLY A 82 -14.21 4.40 18.75
CA GLY A 82 -13.62 3.59 19.83
C GLY A 82 -12.85 2.37 19.36
N ALA A 83 -12.55 2.21 18.07
CA ALA A 83 -11.72 1.11 17.59
C ALA A 83 -10.26 1.27 18.06
N ARG A 84 -9.52 0.16 18.19
CA ARG A 84 -8.06 0.21 18.32
C ARG A 84 -7.45 0.44 16.96
N CYS A 85 -6.45 1.33 16.90
CA CYS A 85 -5.82 1.72 15.64
C CYS A 85 -4.33 1.40 15.63
N GLY A 86 -3.88 0.50 14.74
CA GLY A 86 -2.47 0.21 14.50
C GLY A 86 -1.92 1.15 13.42
N ASP A 87 -1.02 2.07 13.80
CA ASP A 87 -0.31 2.93 12.85
C ASP A 87 0.84 2.15 12.22
N CYS A 88 0.71 1.86 10.94
CA CYS A 88 1.72 1.15 10.14
C CYS A 88 2.70 2.09 9.42
N ALA A 89 2.54 3.41 9.58
CA ALA A 89 3.33 4.44 8.90
C ALA A 89 3.41 4.23 7.38
N MET A 90 4.63 4.24 6.81
CA MET A 90 4.87 3.88 5.42
C MET A 90 4.67 2.37 5.24
N ALA A 91 3.77 1.96 4.36
CA ALA A 91 3.44 0.56 4.12
C ALA A 91 3.15 0.29 2.65
N SER A 92 3.09 -0.97 2.28
CA SER A 92 2.61 -1.41 0.96
C SER A 92 1.19 -1.93 1.03
N THR A 93 0.46 -1.85 -0.07
CA THR A 93 -0.90 -2.39 -0.17
C THR A 93 -0.96 -3.90 0.17
N PRO A 94 -0.05 -4.77 -0.30
CA PRO A 94 -0.03 -6.16 0.12
C PRO A 94 0.22 -6.35 1.62
N ALA A 95 1.11 -5.54 2.22
CA ALA A 95 1.35 -5.62 3.67
C ALA A 95 0.11 -5.26 4.48
N MET A 96 -0.66 -4.25 4.03
CA MET A 96 -1.89 -3.86 4.71
C MET A 96 -2.94 -4.98 4.65
N PHE A 97 -3.11 -5.66 3.52
CA PHE A 97 -3.95 -6.86 3.47
C PHE A 97 -3.41 -7.95 4.42
N MET A 98 -2.11 -8.21 4.39
CA MET A 98 -1.47 -9.24 5.23
C MET A 98 -1.63 -8.96 6.72
N SER A 99 -1.81 -7.71 7.16
CA SER A 99 -2.10 -7.39 8.57
C SER A 99 -3.39 -8.04 9.08
N THR A 100 -4.31 -8.41 8.20
CA THR A 100 -5.57 -9.08 8.57
C THR A 100 -5.42 -10.60 8.73
N VAL A 101 -4.34 -11.20 8.23
CA VAL A 101 -4.15 -12.67 8.21
C VAL A 101 -2.82 -13.12 8.82
N LEU A 102 -1.81 -12.24 8.88
CA LEU A 102 -0.46 -12.58 9.35
C LEU A 102 -0.47 -12.93 10.85
N PRO A 103 0.20 -14.01 11.29
CA PRO A 103 0.33 -14.34 12.69
C PRO A 103 0.93 -13.18 13.52
N GLY A 104 0.35 -12.91 14.67
CA GLY A 104 0.72 -11.78 15.54
C GLY A 104 -0.03 -10.46 15.24
N PHE A 105 -0.69 -10.37 14.08
CA PHE A 105 -1.57 -9.27 13.68
C PHE A 105 -3.03 -9.74 13.67
N GLY A 106 -3.50 -10.33 12.59
CA GLY A 106 -4.85 -10.89 12.49
C GLY A 106 -5.95 -9.86 12.77
N TRP A 107 -5.71 -8.58 12.37
CA TRP A 107 -6.63 -7.49 12.66
C TRP A 107 -7.94 -7.64 11.92
N ASP A 108 -8.98 -6.98 12.44
CA ASP A 108 -10.33 -7.07 11.90
C ASP A 108 -10.45 -6.44 10.52
N GLY A 109 -9.66 -5.39 10.27
CA GLY A 109 -9.57 -4.72 8.99
C GLY A 109 -8.31 -3.90 8.86
N ALA A 110 -8.08 -3.36 7.65
CA ALA A 110 -6.98 -2.45 7.37
C ALA A 110 -7.39 -1.40 6.34
N VAL A 111 -6.77 -0.23 6.43
CA VAL A 111 -6.94 0.88 5.48
C VAL A 111 -5.58 1.26 4.91
N MET A 112 -5.44 1.20 3.59
CA MET A 112 -4.28 1.71 2.88
C MET A 112 -4.60 3.07 2.26
N VAL A 113 -3.85 4.08 2.64
CA VAL A 113 -3.95 5.44 2.08
C VAL A 113 -3.03 5.53 0.87
N THR A 114 -3.63 5.46 -0.31
CA THR A 114 -2.92 5.42 -1.60
C THR A 114 -3.83 5.82 -2.76
N ALA A 115 -3.24 6.35 -3.81
CA ALA A 115 -3.88 6.49 -5.11
C ALA A 115 -3.15 5.66 -6.19
N SER A 116 -2.33 4.68 -5.82
CA SER A 116 -1.54 3.86 -6.74
C SER A 116 -0.72 4.75 -7.69
N HIS A 117 -0.82 4.61 -8.99
CA HIS A 117 -0.07 5.35 -10.00
C HIS A 117 -0.69 6.69 -10.44
N LEU A 118 -1.79 7.13 -9.80
CA LEU A 118 -2.43 8.40 -10.16
C LEU A 118 -1.52 9.61 -9.88
N PRO A 119 -1.77 10.78 -10.50
CA PRO A 119 -0.97 12.00 -10.30
C PRO A 119 -0.75 12.35 -8.82
N TRP A 120 0.30 13.13 -8.55
CA TRP A 120 0.78 13.49 -7.22
C TRP A 120 -0.27 14.17 -6.31
N ASN A 121 -1.22 14.89 -6.91
CA ASN A 121 -2.28 15.61 -6.20
C ASN A 121 -3.48 14.71 -5.83
N ARG A 122 -3.50 13.45 -6.23
CA ARG A 122 -4.53 12.45 -5.92
C ARG A 122 -4.17 11.64 -4.69
N ASN A 123 -5.19 11.20 -3.96
CA ASN A 123 -5.06 10.17 -2.93
C ASN A 123 -6.33 9.33 -2.88
N GLY A 124 -6.34 8.32 -2.04
CA GLY A 124 -7.47 7.42 -1.90
C GLY A 124 -7.36 6.54 -0.67
N LEU A 125 -8.37 5.69 -0.49
CA LEU A 125 -8.44 4.72 0.59
C LEU A 125 -8.82 3.37 -0.02
N LYS A 126 -8.00 2.35 0.23
CA LYS A 126 -8.32 0.94 0.00
C LYS A 126 -8.61 0.28 1.33
N PHE A 127 -9.62 -0.56 1.37
CA PHE A 127 -10.07 -1.23 2.59
C PHE A 127 -9.91 -2.73 2.46
N PHE A 128 -9.44 -3.35 3.52
CA PHE A 128 -9.23 -4.79 3.59
C PHE A 128 -9.89 -5.39 4.81
N THR A 129 -10.39 -6.59 4.63
CA THR A 129 -10.76 -7.52 5.69
C THR A 129 -10.02 -8.84 5.48
N ARG A 130 -10.21 -9.81 6.36
CA ARG A 130 -9.63 -11.15 6.18
C ARG A 130 -10.09 -11.85 4.88
N GLN A 131 -11.22 -11.45 4.32
CA GLN A 131 -11.77 -12.00 3.07
C GLN A 131 -11.14 -11.37 1.81
N GLY A 132 -10.39 -10.28 1.96
CA GLY A 132 -9.79 -9.54 0.85
C GLY A 132 -10.13 -8.05 0.88
N GLY A 133 -9.96 -7.39 -0.25
CA GLY A 133 -10.42 -6.01 -0.46
C GLY A 133 -11.95 -5.93 -0.48
N LEU A 134 -12.49 -4.76 -0.15
CA LEU A 134 -13.90 -4.49 -0.25
C LEU A 134 -14.35 -4.44 -1.71
N GLU A 135 -15.59 -4.85 -1.95
CA GLU A 135 -16.22 -4.79 -3.27
C GLU A 135 -16.91 -3.44 -3.52
N ASN A 136 -17.24 -3.16 -4.79
CA ASN A 136 -17.93 -1.91 -5.18
C ASN A 136 -19.22 -1.65 -4.37
N ALA A 137 -19.96 -2.70 -4.03
CA ALA A 137 -21.18 -2.59 -3.25
C ALA A 137 -20.90 -2.19 -1.80
N ASP A 138 -19.83 -2.74 -1.19
CA ASP A 138 -19.42 -2.42 0.16
C ASP A 138 -18.97 -0.96 0.26
N ILE A 139 -18.19 -0.46 -0.72
CA ILE A 139 -17.75 0.94 -0.77
C ILE A 139 -18.97 1.87 -0.88
N ARG A 140 -19.97 1.51 -1.68
CA ARG A 140 -21.20 2.31 -1.79
C ARG A 140 -21.94 2.37 -0.46
N GLU A 141 -22.10 1.23 0.21
CA GLU A 141 -22.73 1.13 1.54
C GLU A 141 -21.97 1.99 2.56
N LEU A 142 -20.63 1.87 2.58
CA LEU A 142 -19.76 2.63 3.45
C LEU A 142 -19.88 4.15 3.25
N LEU A 143 -19.87 4.61 2.00
CA LEU A 143 -19.98 6.04 1.69
C LEU A 143 -21.39 6.59 2.00
N ALA A 144 -22.44 5.77 1.86
CA ALA A 144 -23.79 6.14 2.30
C ALA A 144 -23.83 6.34 3.82
N ILE A 145 -23.28 5.40 4.59
CA ILE A 145 -23.14 5.54 6.05
C ILE A 145 -22.39 6.82 6.40
N ALA A 146 -21.26 7.12 5.73
CA ALA A 146 -20.47 8.33 6.00
C ALA A 146 -21.31 9.62 5.84
N GLY A 147 -22.22 9.65 4.86
CA GLY A 147 -23.10 10.79 4.61
C GLY A 147 -24.17 11.02 5.69
N GLU A 148 -24.51 9.99 6.44
CA GLU A 148 -25.57 10.03 7.46
C GLU A 148 -25.02 10.18 8.88
N LEU A 149 -23.69 10.07 9.08
CA LEU A 149 -23.11 10.11 10.41
C LEU A 149 -23.22 11.51 11.04
N PRO A 150 -23.67 11.59 12.32
CA PRO A 150 -23.63 12.85 13.05
C PRO A 150 -22.18 13.29 13.32
N ALA A 151 -22.00 14.55 13.66
CA ALA A 151 -20.69 15.01 14.14
C ALA A 151 -20.21 14.15 15.34
N ALA A 152 -18.92 13.90 15.42
CA ALA A 152 -18.31 13.20 16.53
C ALA A 152 -17.17 14.04 17.11
N GLY A 153 -16.92 13.86 18.40
CA GLY A 153 -15.73 14.38 19.06
C GLY A 153 -14.48 13.55 18.76
N ALA A 154 -13.36 14.00 19.30
CA ALA A 154 -12.12 13.24 19.28
C ALA A 154 -12.28 11.90 20.03
N GLY A 155 -11.64 10.86 19.48
CA GLY A 155 -11.58 9.55 20.12
C GLY A 155 -10.48 9.46 21.19
N ASP A 156 -10.42 8.31 21.83
CA ASP A 156 -9.39 7.99 22.83
C ASP A 156 -8.05 7.67 22.12
N THR A 157 -7.09 8.56 22.25
CA THR A 157 -5.76 8.43 21.63
C THR A 157 -4.93 7.29 22.21
N ASP A 158 -5.21 6.82 23.45
CA ASP A 158 -4.50 5.68 24.04
C ASP A 158 -4.83 4.36 23.33
N ARG A 159 -5.83 4.34 22.49
CA ARG A 159 -6.17 3.20 21.63
C ARG A 159 -5.38 3.15 20.32
N ARG A 160 -4.54 4.15 20.02
CA ARG A 160 -3.56 4.14 18.92
C ARG A 160 -2.26 3.52 19.41
N PHE A 161 -1.63 2.69 18.57
CA PHE A 161 -0.33 2.10 18.82
C PHE A 161 0.50 2.03 17.54
N GLU A 162 1.82 2.14 17.66
CA GLU A 162 2.73 1.89 16.56
C GLU A 162 2.77 0.40 16.23
N ALA A 163 2.67 0.07 14.95
CA ALA A 163 2.65 -1.30 14.49
C ALA A 163 3.93 -1.60 13.68
N GLY A 164 4.71 -2.56 14.11
CA GLY A 164 5.89 -3.05 13.37
C GLY A 164 5.53 -3.93 12.16
N LEU A 165 4.49 -3.54 11.40
CA LEU A 165 3.96 -4.36 10.31
C LEU A 165 4.97 -4.62 9.21
N MET A 166 5.68 -3.58 8.74
CA MET A 166 6.58 -3.72 7.59
C MET A 166 7.81 -4.57 7.93
N GLU A 167 8.27 -4.57 9.17
CA GLU A 167 9.32 -5.46 9.65
C GLU A 167 8.86 -6.93 9.64
N ALA A 168 7.68 -7.19 10.22
CA ALA A 168 7.09 -8.52 10.26
C ALA A 168 6.75 -9.04 8.86
N TYR A 169 6.20 -8.19 7.99
CA TYR A 169 5.90 -8.53 6.60
C TYR A 169 7.18 -8.83 5.81
N SER A 170 8.23 -8.03 5.97
CA SER A 170 9.52 -8.29 5.33
C SER A 170 10.15 -9.61 5.81
N ALA A 171 10.06 -9.91 7.10
CA ALA A 171 10.51 -11.20 7.65
C ALA A 171 9.71 -12.37 7.08
N HIS A 172 8.39 -12.22 6.94
CA HIS A 172 7.52 -13.21 6.32
C HIS A 172 7.93 -13.47 4.85
N LEU A 173 8.18 -12.42 4.07
CA LEU A 173 8.63 -12.54 2.68
C LEU A 173 9.98 -13.26 2.58
N ARG A 174 10.95 -12.90 3.46
CA ARG A 174 12.24 -13.63 3.52
C ARG A 174 12.04 -15.12 3.83
N GLY A 175 11.16 -15.41 4.77
CA GLY A 175 10.84 -16.81 5.12
C GLY A 175 10.31 -17.59 3.92
N ILE A 176 9.38 -17.02 3.15
CA ILE A 176 8.84 -17.65 1.94
C ILE A 176 9.94 -17.89 0.90
N ILE A 177 10.81 -16.90 0.66
CA ILE A 177 11.90 -17.00 -0.31
C ILE A 177 12.92 -18.09 0.12
N CYS A 178 13.35 -18.07 1.37
CA CYS A 178 14.26 -19.09 1.91
C CYS A 178 13.68 -20.50 1.79
N GLN A 179 12.41 -20.66 2.14
CA GLN A 179 11.70 -21.93 2.06
C GLN A 179 11.57 -22.41 0.61
N GLY A 180 11.23 -21.50 -0.32
CA GLY A 180 11.05 -21.83 -1.72
C GLY A 180 12.36 -22.22 -2.43
N ILE A 181 13.47 -21.55 -2.09
CA ILE A 181 14.78 -21.83 -2.70
C ILE A 181 15.49 -23.02 -2.01
N GLY A 182 15.31 -23.19 -0.71
CA GLY A 182 15.93 -24.30 0.05
C GLY A 182 17.45 -24.17 0.24
N ALA A 183 18.03 -22.95 0.12
CA ALA A 183 19.47 -22.70 0.12
C ALA A 183 19.98 -21.95 1.39
N GLY A 184 19.32 -22.16 2.54
CA GLY A 184 19.74 -21.56 3.81
C GLY A 184 19.26 -20.11 3.99
N GLU A 185 19.99 -19.33 4.82
CA GLU A 185 19.57 -17.97 5.22
C GLU A 185 19.88 -16.88 4.18
N GLN A 186 20.85 -17.11 3.32
CA GLN A 186 21.26 -16.18 2.24
C GLN A 186 21.17 -16.83 0.86
N PRO A 187 19.96 -17.24 0.44
CA PRO A 187 19.76 -17.96 -0.81
C PRO A 187 20.06 -17.14 -2.07
N LEU A 188 20.22 -15.83 -1.93
CA LEU A 188 20.51 -14.90 -3.02
C LEU A 188 21.97 -14.43 -3.03
N ALA A 189 22.86 -15.05 -2.25
CA ALA A 189 24.28 -14.72 -2.24
C ALA A 189 24.90 -14.90 -3.64
N GLY A 190 25.58 -13.85 -4.13
CA GLY A 190 26.19 -13.84 -5.47
C GLY A 190 25.23 -13.45 -6.60
N ILE A 191 23.97 -13.16 -6.30
CA ILE A 191 22.99 -12.65 -7.27
C ILE A 191 22.88 -11.11 -7.11
N LYS A 192 22.93 -10.39 -8.22
CA LYS A 192 22.77 -8.94 -8.25
C LYS A 192 21.39 -8.57 -8.78
N ILE A 193 20.60 -7.84 -7.97
CA ILE A 193 19.22 -7.50 -8.30
C ILE A 193 19.03 -5.99 -8.16
N ALA A 194 18.65 -5.33 -9.25
CA ALA A 194 18.22 -3.93 -9.20
C ALA A 194 16.73 -3.85 -8.85
N VAL A 195 16.39 -2.91 -7.96
CA VAL A 195 15.01 -2.54 -7.67
C VAL A 195 14.80 -1.08 -8.05
N ASP A 196 13.76 -0.80 -8.81
CA ASP A 196 13.24 0.55 -9.03
C ASP A 196 11.93 0.69 -8.23
N ALA A 197 11.98 1.48 -7.15
CA ALA A 197 10.82 1.74 -6.30
C ALA A 197 10.02 2.97 -6.73
N GLY A 198 10.41 3.68 -7.81
CA GLY A 198 9.73 4.85 -8.33
C GLY A 198 9.47 5.95 -7.29
N ASN A 199 10.31 6.07 -6.26
CA ASN A 199 10.07 6.93 -5.09
C ASN A 199 8.78 6.60 -4.31
N GLY A 200 8.21 5.41 -4.52
CA GLY A 200 7.05 4.88 -3.80
C GLY A 200 7.41 4.22 -2.47
N ALA A 201 6.54 3.33 -2.00
CA ALA A 201 6.75 2.55 -0.78
C ALA A 201 7.70 1.35 -0.99
N GLY A 202 8.09 1.01 -2.24
CA GLY A 202 8.76 -0.24 -2.61
C GLY A 202 10.21 -0.39 -2.15
N GLY A 203 10.86 0.66 -1.65
CA GLY A 203 12.26 0.63 -1.22
C GLY A 203 12.56 -0.40 -0.13
N PHE A 204 11.58 -0.77 0.69
CA PHE A 204 11.71 -1.80 1.71
C PHE A 204 12.08 -3.17 1.11
N PHE A 205 11.58 -3.49 -0.10
CA PHE A 205 11.83 -4.79 -0.70
C PHE A 205 13.32 -5.00 -1.01
N ALA A 206 14.02 -3.97 -1.51
CA ALA A 206 15.46 -4.02 -1.69
C ALA A 206 16.19 -4.20 -0.34
N ARG A 207 15.91 -3.31 0.64
CA ARG A 207 16.70 -3.19 1.86
C ARG A 207 16.35 -4.20 2.95
N GLN A 208 15.05 -4.55 3.07
CA GLN A 208 14.56 -5.39 4.16
C GLN A 208 14.27 -6.83 3.70
N VAL A 209 14.19 -7.08 2.38
CA VAL A 209 13.96 -8.42 1.85
C VAL A 209 15.18 -8.94 1.11
N LEU A 210 15.57 -8.31 -0.01
CA LEU A 210 16.63 -8.85 -0.88
C LEU A 210 18.01 -8.77 -0.25
N GLN A 211 18.40 -7.63 0.33
CA GLN A 211 19.71 -7.44 0.92
C GLN A 211 20.00 -8.41 2.08
N PRO A 212 19.08 -8.64 3.05
CA PRO A 212 19.32 -9.65 4.10
C PRO A 212 19.40 -11.07 3.57
N LEU A 213 18.81 -11.37 2.41
CA LEU A 213 18.91 -12.65 1.73
C LEU A 213 20.22 -12.82 0.95
N GLY A 214 21.14 -11.83 1.02
CA GLY A 214 22.46 -11.89 0.39
C GLY A 214 22.55 -11.30 -1.01
N ALA A 215 21.48 -10.75 -1.57
CA ALA A 215 21.53 -10.10 -2.89
C ALA A 215 22.34 -8.80 -2.86
N ASP A 216 23.13 -8.56 -3.90
CA ASP A 216 23.70 -7.24 -4.18
C ASP A 216 22.63 -6.33 -4.79
N ILE A 217 22.22 -5.30 -4.05
CA ILE A 217 21.21 -4.33 -4.45
C ILE A 217 21.79 -3.00 -4.91
N SER A 218 23.12 -2.90 -5.11
CA SER A 218 23.84 -1.63 -5.31
C SER A 218 23.42 -0.85 -6.56
N ALA A 219 22.81 -1.52 -7.54
CA ALA A 219 22.30 -0.90 -8.76
C ALA A 219 20.84 -0.44 -8.65
N SER A 220 20.20 -0.59 -7.48
CA SER A 220 18.82 -0.14 -7.28
C SER A 220 18.68 1.37 -7.33
N VAL A 221 17.56 1.86 -7.83
CA VAL A 221 17.27 3.27 -8.07
C VAL A 221 15.96 3.70 -7.41
N LEU A 222 15.81 4.99 -7.15
CA LEU A 222 14.59 5.64 -6.66
C LEU A 222 13.98 4.95 -5.42
N LEU A 223 14.86 4.40 -4.53
CA LEU A 223 14.44 3.67 -3.33
C LEU A 223 13.89 4.57 -2.22
N GLU A 224 14.28 5.88 -2.21
CA GLU A 224 13.80 6.82 -1.19
C GLU A 224 12.41 7.30 -1.53
N PRO A 225 11.46 7.24 -0.58
CA PRO A 225 10.11 7.73 -0.79
C PRO A 225 10.08 9.24 -1.07
N ASP A 226 9.45 9.65 -2.17
CA ASP A 226 9.21 11.06 -2.49
C ASP A 226 7.88 11.21 -3.25
N GLY A 227 6.90 11.83 -2.59
CA GLY A 227 5.55 12.01 -3.15
C GLY A 227 5.45 13.00 -4.32
N HIS A 228 6.56 13.63 -4.74
CA HIS A 228 6.64 14.41 -5.98
C HIS A 228 6.93 13.52 -7.20
N PHE A 229 7.44 12.30 -6.98
CA PHE A 229 7.82 11.35 -8.04
C PHE A 229 8.76 11.95 -9.10
N PRO A 230 9.93 12.50 -8.69
CA PRO A 230 10.80 13.24 -9.61
C PRO A 230 11.48 12.37 -10.67
N GLY A 231 11.59 11.07 -10.45
CA GLY A 231 12.25 10.16 -11.38
C GLY A 231 11.39 9.84 -12.60
N HIS A 232 10.24 9.27 -12.36
CA HIS A 232 9.23 8.91 -13.36
C HIS A 232 7.89 8.65 -12.68
N ILE A 233 6.82 8.49 -13.46
CA ILE A 233 5.54 8.00 -12.93
C ILE A 233 5.76 6.57 -12.39
N PRO A 234 5.49 6.30 -11.09
CA PRO A 234 5.72 4.98 -10.49
C PRO A 234 4.65 3.99 -10.97
N ASN A 235 4.82 3.49 -12.18
CA ASN A 235 3.94 2.54 -12.83
C ASN A 235 4.75 1.60 -13.74
N PRO A 236 4.81 0.29 -13.47
CA PRO A 236 5.50 -0.67 -14.33
C PRO A 236 4.99 -0.72 -15.77
N GLU A 237 3.82 -0.14 -16.05
CA GLU A 237 3.26 -0.03 -17.41
C GLU A 237 3.74 1.21 -18.16
N ASP A 238 4.35 2.17 -17.46
CA ASP A 238 4.90 3.38 -18.08
C ASP A 238 6.23 3.08 -18.76
N LYS A 239 6.41 3.61 -19.97
CA LYS A 239 7.60 3.36 -20.78
C LYS A 239 8.87 3.97 -20.17
N ALA A 240 8.77 5.14 -19.52
CA ALA A 240 9.92 5.78 -18.89
C ALA A 240 10.33 5.02 -17.62
N ALA A 241 9.36 4.55 -16.83
CA ALA A 241 9.60 3.70 -15.69
C ALA A 241 10.28 2.39 -16.08
N MET A 242 9.79 1.72 -17.11
CA MET A 242 10.39 0.48 -17.61
C MET A 242 11.80 0.74 -18.21
N ALA A 243 12.04 1.89 -18.83
CA ALA A 243 13.37 2.26 -19.32
C ALA A 243 14.37 2.49 -18.18
N SER A 244 13.92 3.06 -17.05
CA SER A 244 14.72 3.27 -15.83
C SER A 244 15.29 1.95 -15.30
N ILE A 245 14.43 0.97 -15.05
CA ILE A 245 14.90 -0.33 -14.52
C ILE A 245 15.75 -1.10 -15.53
N ARG A 246 15.49 -1.01 -16.84
CA ARG A 246 16.33 -1.61 -17.89
C ARG A 246 17.75 -1.01 -17.88
N GLN A 247 17.84 0.30 -17.78
CA GLN A 247 19.12 1.00 -17.69
C GLN A 247 19.89 0.57 -16.45
N ALA A 248 19.22 0.56 -15.27
CA ALA A 248 19.83 0.14 -14.01
C ALA A 248 20.40 -1.30 -14.08
N VAL A 249 19.67 -2.23 -14.72
CA VAL A 249 20.10 -3.62 -14.90
C VAL A 249 21.32 -3.71 -15.81
N ILE A 250 21.29 -3.05 -16.96
CA ILE A 250 22.36 -3.13 -17.97
C ILE A 250 23.63 -2.47 -17.45
N GLU A 251 23.54 -1.23 -16.94
CA GLU A 251 24.71 -0.49 -16.43
C GLU A 251 25.25 -1.09 -15.13
N GLY A 252 24.37 -1.62 -14.29
CA GLY A 252 24.73 -2.29 -13.05
C GLY A 252 25.26 -3.70 -13.23
N GLY A 253 25.11 -4.32 -14.42
CA GLY A 253 25.44 -5.73 -14.66
C GLY A 253 24.61 -6.67 -13.78
N CYS A 254 23.32 -6.40 -13.63
CA CYS A 254 22.43 -7.18 -12.75
C CYS A 254 21.93 -8.46 -13.40
N ASP A 255 21.62 -9.47 -12.59
CA ASP A 255 20.99 -10.71 -13.02
C ASP A 255 19.48 -10.54 -13.25
N LEU A 256 18.85 -9.63 -12.50
CA LEU A 256 17.40 -9.36 -12.52
C LEU A 256 17.13 -7.90 -12.17
N GLY A 257 16.11 -7.32 -12.76
CA GLY A 257 15.53 -6.04 -12.34
C GLY A 257 14.07 -6.22 -11.92
N LEU A 258 13.68 -5.53 -10.87
CA LEU A 258 12.30 -5.47 -10.38
C LEU A 258 11.86 -4.02 -10.30
N ILE A 259 10.64 -3.74 -10.72
CA ILE A 259 10.04 -2.41 -10.63
C ILE A 259 8.65 -2.50 -10.03
N PHE A 260 8.32 -1.53 -9.17
CA PHE A 260 7.04 -1.46 -8.47
C PHE A 260 6.28 -0.18 -8.80
N ASP A 261 4.96 -0.21 -8.61
CA ASP A 261 4.18 1.02 -8.51
C ASP A 261 4.23 1.61 -7.09
N THR A 262 3.57 2.75 -6.89
CA THR A 262 3.70 3.56 -5.67
C THR A 262 3.43 2.77 -4.39
N ASP A 263 2.39 1.93 -4.38
CA ASP A 263 1.91 1.17 -3.22
C ASP A 263 2.22 -0.33 -3.28
N VAL A 264 3.01 -0.74 -4.30
CA VAL A 264 3.60 -2.09 -4.45
C VAL A 264 2.56 -3.20 -4.70
N ASP A 265 1.40 -2.87 -5.26
CA ASP A 265 0.42 -3.88 -5.66
C ASP A 265 0.60 -4.32 -7.13
N ARG A 266 1.49 -3.63 -7.87
CA ARG A 266 1.92 -4.01 -9.22
C ARG A 266 3.44 -4.10 -9.29
N ALA A 267 3.92 -5.12 -10.02
CA ALA A 267 5.33 -5.37 -10.25
C ALA A 267 5.59 -5.66 -11.73
N GLY A 268 6.76 -5.22 -12.19
CA GLY A 268 7.36 -5.63 -13.45
C GLY A 268 8.74 -6.21 -13.20
N ALA A 269 9.25 -6.98 -14.16
CA ALA A 269 10.58 -7.55 -14.08
C ALA A 269 11.28 -7.50 -15.45
N VAL A 270 12.62 -7.39 -15.42
CA VAL A 270 13.49 -7.46 -16.59
C VAL A 270 14.63 -8.43 -16.35
N ASP A 271 15.06 -9.17 -17.38
CA ASP A 271 16.18 -10.07 -17.30
C ASP A 271 17.53 -9.30 -17.36
N ARG A 272 18.64 -10.04 -17.24
CA ARG A 272 20.00 -9.49 -17.31
C ARG A 272 20.35 -8.75 -18.60
N ASN A 273 19.58 -8.96 -19.67
CA ASN A 273 19.75 -8.26 -20.96
C ASN A 273 18.82 -7.05 -21.07
N GLY A 274 18.12 -6.69 -20.00
CA GLY A 274 17.12 -5.62 -19.97
C GLY A 274 15.84 -5.97 -20.72
N GLN A 275 15.59 -7.26 -21.01
CA GLN A 275 14.36 -7.68 -21.67
C GLN A 275 13.23 -7.86 -20.64
N GLU A 276 12.11 -7.19 -20.87
CA GLU A 276 10.94 -7.27 -20.03
C GLU A 276 10.29 -8.67 -20.05
N PHE A 277 9.97 -9.20 -18.89
CA PHE A 277 9.08 -10.35 -18.77
C PHE A 277 7.64 -9.90 -19.05
N CYS A 278 7.10 -10.29 -20.20
CA CYS A 278 5.71 -9.95 -20.47
C CYS A 278 4.77 -10.59 -19.42
N ARG A 279 3.67 -9.89 -19.11
CA ARG A 279 2.71 -10.29 -18.07
C ARG A 279 2.19 -11.71 -18.24
N ASN A 280 1.90 -12.12 -19.48
CA ASN A 280 1.41 -13.47 -19.74
C ASN A 280 2.44 -14.53 -19.37
N ARG A 281 3.74 -14.26 -19.56
CA ARG A 281 4.81 -15.18 -19.14
C ARG A 281 4.95 -15.22 -17.62
N LEU A 282 4.80 -14.07 -16.93
CA LEU A 282 4.80 -14.03 -15.45
C LEU A 282 3.60 -14.80 -14.91
N ILE A 283 2.41 -14.61 -15.46
CA ILE A 283 1.20 -15.36 -15.06
C ILE A 283 1.41 -16.86 -15.29
N ALA A 284 1.94 -17.26 -16.46
CA ALA A 284 2.21 -18.66 -16.75
C ALA A 284 3.24 -19.26 -15.78
N LEU A 285 4.32 -18.52 -15.46
CA LEU A 285 5.32 -18.94 -14.49
C LEU A 285 4.71 -19.10 -13.10
N MET A 286 3.93 -18.13 -12.62
CA MET A 286 3.27 -18.20 -11.32
C MET A 286 2.29 -19.37 -11.26
N SER A 287 1.52 -19.61 -12.33
CA SER A 287 0.59 -20.76 -12.39
C SER A 287 1.29 -22.12 -12.41
N ALA A 288 2.57 -22.17 -12.76
CA ALA A 288 3.35 -23.40 -12.72
C ALA A 288 4.01 -23.66 -11.34
N ILE A 289 4.13 -22.60 -10.51
CA ILE A 289 4.74 -22.68 -9.17
C ILE A 289 3.68 -22.96 -8.09
N VAL A 290 2.45 -22.46 -8.27
CA VAL A 290 1.31 -22.64 -7.37
C VAL A 290 0.52 -23.89 -7.76
#